data_0de89532fdb46ba81b61995d3048c422
#
_entry.id   0de89532fdb46ba81b61995d3048c422
#
_cell.length_a   1.000
_cell.length_b   1.000
_cell.length_c   1.000
_cell.angle_alpha   90.00
_cell.angle_beta   90.00
_cell.angle_gamma   90.00
#
_symmetry.space_group_name_H-M   'P 1'
#
loop_
_entity.id
_entity.type
_entity.pdbx_description
1 polymer ?
#
loop_
_entity_poly.entity_id
_entity_poly.type
_entity_poly.pdbx_seq_one_letter_code
_entity_poly.pdbx_strand_id
1 'polypeptide(L)'
;MLFRSLSYEAALLIAVLLLTGFLTNLSPTHDHHDTPTEITAATAQTVTIDADAQGLSLRGELEPALTGDNKITFTLEYDGKPVAPDEVTIRTTQPEHDLGPFQSVAELDPETGEYSAHLDMPVAGEWEIQVLARVSTFAQPIVTIPVTVN
;
A
#
# COMPACT_ATOMS: atom_id res chain seq x y z
N MET A 1 7.60 25.39 -64.23
CA MET A 1 6.45 24.68 -63.58
C MET A 1 6.79 24.06 -62.23
N LEU A 2 8.04 24.03 -61.82
CA LEU A 2 8.47 23.40 -60.52
C LEU A 2 8.14 24.24 -59.27
N PHE A 3 8.04 25.53 -59.36
CA PHE A 3 7.81 26.40 -58.19
C PHE A 3 6.35 26.39 -57.65
N ARG A 4 5.39 25.96 -58.44
CA ARG A 4 3.99 25.89 -57.97
C ARG A 4 3.71 24.67 -57.12
N SER A 5 4.44 23.56 -57.33
CA SER A 5 4.32 22.34 -56.55
C SER A 5 4.88 22.52 -55.12
N LEU A 6 6.01 23.20 -54.97
CA LEU A 6 6.68 23.46 -53.73
C LEU A 6 5.83 24.31 -52.74
N SER A 7 5.07 25.27 -53.32
CA SER A 7 4.18 26.13 -52.53
C SER A 7 2.98 25.38 -51.95
N TYR A 8 2.46 24.38 -52.66
CA TYR A 8 1.37 23.54 -52.17
C TYR A 8 1.82 22.56 -51.10
N GLU A 9 3.03 21.99 -51.22
CA GLU A 9 3.61 21.12 -50.22
C GLU A 9 3.88 21.89 -48.91
N ALA A 10 4.47 23.07 -48.99
CA ALA A 10 4.71 23.91 -47.83
C ALA A 10 3.41 24.33 -47.12
N ALA A 11 2.38 24.69 -47.91
CA ALA A 11 1.07 25.05 -47.36
C ALA A 11 0.40 23.85 -46.65
N LEU A 12 0.53 22.65 -47.20
CA LEU A 12 -0.04 21.43 -46.64
C LEU A 12 0.66 21.04 -45.32
N LEU A 13 1.99 21.15 -45.27
CA LEU A 13 2.75 20.91 -44.03
C LEU A 13 2.38 21.90 -42.92
N ILE A 14 2.22 23.18 -43.24
CA ILE A 14 1.81 24.19 -42.28
C ILE A 14 0.39 23.92 -41.79
N ALA A 15 -0.52 23.51 -42.66
CA ALA A 15 -1.90 23.14 -42.29
C ALA A 15 -1.93 21.93 -41.35
N VAL A 16 -1.11 20.91 -41.59
CA VAL A 16 -0.99 19.73 -40.72
C VAL A 16 -0.43 20.13 -39.38
N LEU A 17 0.59 20.96 -39.32
CA LEU A 17 1.18 21.42 -38.02
C LEU A 17 0.19 22.26 -37.22
N LEU A 18 -0.59 23.12 -37.86
CA LEU A 18 -1.63 23.90 -37.21
C LEU A 18 -2.77 23.03 -36.70
N LEU A 19 -3.18 22.01 -37.46
CA LEU A 19 -4.22 21.06 -37.06
C LEU A 19 -3.77 20.20 -35.90
N THR A 20 -2.52 19.74 -35.91
CA THR A 20 -1.93 18.94 -34.80
C THR A 20 -1.80 19.78 -33.54
N GLY A 21 -1.33 21.03 -33.66
CA GLY A 21 -1.22 21.95 -32.51
C GLY A 21 -2.58 22.30 -31.90
N PHE A 22 -3.64 22.36 -32.70
CA PHE A 22 -4.99 22.61 -32.22
C PHE A 22 -5.57 21.39 -31.45
N LEU A 23 -5.30 20.20 -31.96
CA LEU A 23 -5.77 18.95 -31.30
C LEU A 23 -5.08 18.69 -29.93
N THR A 24 -3.83 19.10 -29.79
CA THR A 24 -3.13 18.95 -28.52
C THR A 24 -3.53 20.00 -27.47
N ASN A 25 -4.17 21.08 -27.88
CA ASN A 25 -4.62 22.15 -26.99
C ASN A 25 -6.12 22.07 -26.64
N LEU A 26 -6.85 21.07 -27.17
CA LEU A 26 -8.18 20.73 -26.73
C LEU A 26 -8.04 19.84 -25.49
N SER A 27 -7.88 20.45 -24.31
CA SER A 27 -8.21 19.79 -23.06
C SER A 27 -9.67 19.36 -23.16
N PRO A 28 -10.03 18.09 -22.90
CA PRO A 28 -11.44 17.72 -22.79
C PRO A 28 -12.00 18.53 -21.62
N THR A 29 -12.76 19.57 -21.93
CA THR A 29 -13.68 20.16 -20.95
C THR A 29 -14.73 19.09 -20.67
N HIS A 30 -14.46 18.25 -19.67
CA HIS A 30 -15.54 17.60 -18.98
C HIS A 30 -16.31 18.73 -18.30
N ASP A 31 -17.49 19.05 -18.83
CA ASP A 31 -18.52 19.70 -18.06
C ASP A 31 -18.83 18.78 -16.89
N HIS A 32 -18.04 18.91 -15.83
CA HIS A 32 -18.46 18.48 -14.53
C HIS A 32 -19.61 19.42 -14.15
N HIS A 33 -20.83 18.93 -14.30
CA HIS A 33 -21.84 19.30 -13.36
C HIS A 33 -21.22 19.08 -11.98
N ASP A 34 -20.84 20.20 -11.36
CA ASP A 34 -20.46 20.25 -9.95
C ASP A 34 -21.67 19.88 -9.10
N THR A 35 -21.92 18.57 -9.02
CA THR A 35 -22.35 18.02 -7.75
C THR A 35 -21.03 17.79 -7.03
N PRO A 36 -20.76 18.46 -5.91
CA PRO A 36 -19.64 18.07 -5.07
C PRO A 36 -19.96 16.67 -4.55
N THR A 37 -19.54 15.66 -5.28
CA THR A 37 -19.26 14.38 -4.65
C THR A 37 -18.07 14.70 -3.76
N GLU A 38 -18.33 14.95 -2.49
CA GLU A 38 -17.31 14.83 -1.47
C GLU A 38 -16.69 13.47 -1.70
N ILE A 39 -15.57 13.43 -2.42
CA ILE A 39 -14.63 12.34 -2.29
C ILE A 39 -14.16 12.51 -0.86
N THR A 40 -14.83 11.82 0.06
CA THR A 40 -14.30 11.64 1.40
C THR A 40 -13.00 10.87 1.18
N ALA A 41 -11.91 11.62 1.05
CA ALA A 41 -10.58 11.03 1.05
C ALA A 41 -10.52 10.20 2.33
N ALA A 42 -10.34 8.89 2.20
CA ALA A 42 -10.16 8.03 3.35
C ALA A 42 -9.04 8.67 4.20
N THR A 43 -9.37 9.04 5.42
CA THR A 43 -8.42 9.72 6.29
C THR A 43 -7.43 8.67 6.76
N ALA A 44 -6.16 8.91 6.51
CA ALA A 44 -5.09 8.09 7.07
C ALA A 44 -5.28 8.03 8.60
N GLN A 45 -5.30 6.82 9.14
CA GLN A 45 -5.40 6.60 10.56
C GLN A 45 -4.34 5.60 11.01
N THR A 46 -3.79 5.85 12.20
CA THR A 46 -2.91 4.89 12.86
C THR A 46 -3.78 3.94 13.66
N VAL A 47 -3.62 2.65 13.41
CA VAL A 47 -4.30 1.58 14.16
C VAL A 47 -3.33 1.02 15.18
N THR A 48 -3.62 1.23 16.46
CA THR A 48 -2.83 0.62 17.55
C THR A 48 -3.12 -0.87 17.64
N ILE A 49 -2.07 -1.66 17.72
CA ILE A 49 -2.11 -3.11 17.83
C ILE A 49 -1.64 -3.53 19.21
N ASP A 50 -2.45 -4.32 19.91
CA ASP A 50 -2.08 -5.01 21.16
C ASP A 50 -2.71 -6.40 21.09
N ALA A 51 -1.87 -7.42 20.87
CA ALA A 51 -2.34 -8.78 20.67
C ALA A 51 -1.39 -9.78 21.29
N ASP A 52 -1.95 -10.85 21.84
CA ASP A 52 -1.18 -11.92 22.45
C ASP A 52 -1.75 -13.30 22.09
N ALA A 53 -0.87 -14.24 21.81
CA ALA A 53 -1.19 -15.65 21.59
C ALA A 53 0.03 -16.53 21.76
N GLN A 54 -0.15 -17.74 22.28
CA GLN A 54 0.89 -18.75 22.41
C GLN A 54 2.14 -18.26 23.20
N GLY A 55 1.94 -17.35 24.17
CA GLY A 55 3.03 -16.75 24.94
C GLY A 55 3.74 -15.59 24.23
N LEU A 56 3.42 -15.32 22.99
CA LEU A 56 3.93 -14.16 22.25
C LEU A 56 2.96 -12.98 22.40
N SER A 57 3.46 -11.87 22.88
CA SER A 57 2.74 -10.59 22.93
C SER A 57 3.36 -9.63 21.94
N LEU A 58 2.51 -8.93 21.19
CA LEU A 58 2.88 -7.97 20.17
C LEU A 58 2.20 -6.64 20.46
N ARG A 59 2.97 -5.57 20.49
CA ARG A 59 2.47 -4.21 20.63
C ARG A 59 3.06 -3.31 19.55
N GLY A 60 2.22 -2.55 18.89
CA GLY A 60 2.66 -1.72 17.78
C GLY A 60 1.57 -0.92 17.13
N GLU A 61 1.84 -0.49 15.92
CA GLU A 61 0.97 0.38 15.13
C GLU A 61 1.01 -0.02 13.66
N LEU A 62 -0.13 0.15 12.98
CA LEU A 62 -0.27 0.04 11.54
C LEU A 62 -0.70 1.40 10.99
N GLU A 63 0.01 1.88 10.00
CA GLU A 63 -0.29 3.15 9.32
C GLU A 63 -0.03 3.08 7.80
N PRO A 64 -0.80 3.75 6.97
CA PRO A 64 -1.94 4.62 7.31
C PRO A 64 -3.28 3.90 7.48
N ALA A 65 -3.33 2.55 7.45
CA ALA A 65 -4.52 1.70 7.46
C ALA A 65 -5.50 2.02 6.30
N LEU A 66 -4.91 2.24 5.14
CA LEU A 66 -5.59 2.52 3.86
C LEU A 66 -5.28 1.44 2.84
N THR A 67 -6.07 1.40 1.75
CA THR A 67 -5.75 0.55 0.60
C THR A 67 -4.38 0.91 0.03
N GLY A 68 -3.60 -0.13 -0.30
CA GLY A 68 -2.24 -0.02 -0.82
C GLY A 68 -1.17 -0.34 0.21
N ASP A 69 -0.07 0.38 0.16
CA ASP A 69 1.10 0.15 1.03
C ASP A 69 0.84 0.68 2.44
N ASN A 70 1.00 -0.21 3.41
CA ASN A 70 0.90 0.07 4.84
C ASN A 70 2.20 -0.32 5.53
N LYS A 71 2.57 0.40 6.57
CA LYS A 71 3.71 0.08 7.41
C LYS A 71 3.23 -0.39 8.78
N ILE A 72 3.69 -1.56 9.20
CA ILE A 72 3.52 -2.02 10.56
C ILE A 72 4.84 -1.84 11.33
N THR A 73 4.75 -1.32 12.55
CA THR A 73 5.90 -1.20 13.49
C THR A 73 5.49 -1.78 14.82
N PHE A 74 6.30 -2.67 15.40
CA PHE A 74 5.92 -3.37 16.61
C PHE A 74 7.11 -3.89 17.41
N THR A 75 6.87 -4.16 18.69
CA THR A 75 7.78 -4.87 19.59
C THR A 75 7.22 -6.24 19.96
N LEU A 76 8.09 -7.16 20.33
CA LEU A 76 7.74 -8.52 20.71
C LEU A 76 8.19 -8.85 22.12
N GLU A 77 7.32 -9.52 22.87
CA GLU A 77 7.63 -10.16 24.15
C GLU A 77 7.23 -11.64 24.08
N TYR A 78 8.06 -12.52 24.62
CA TYR A 78 7.74 -13.94 24.74
C TYR A 78 7.86 -14.36 26.21
N ASP A 79 6.78 -14.98 26.72
CA ASP A 79 6.64 -15.31 28.14
C ASP A 79 6.92 -14.11 29.09
N GLY A 80 6.46 -12.91 28.67
CA GLY A 80 6.59 -11.67 29.44
C GLY A 80 8.00 -11.06 29.44
N LYS A 81 8.85 -11.46 28.51
CA LYS A 81 10.21 -10.91 28.36
C LYS A 81 10.40 -10.40 26.95
N PRO A 82 11.02 -9.22 26.78
CA PRO A 82 11.39 -8.73 25.47
C PRO A 82 12.22 -9.77 24.71
N VAL A 83 11.89 -10.00 23.46
CA VAL A 83 12.56 -10.96 22.59
C VAL A 83 12.83 -10.33 21.23
N ALA A 84 14.00 -10.65 20.67
CA ALA A 84 14.39 -10.22 19.34
C ALA A 84 14.72 -11.45 18.47
N PRO A 85 13.70 -12.14 17.95
CA PRO A 85 13.90 -13.26 17.04
C PRO A 85 14.62 -12.85 15.77
N ASP A 86 15.52 -13.70 15.26
CA ASP A 86 16.26 -13.46 14.02
C ASP A 86 15.35 -13.50 12.77
N GLU A 87 14.20 -14.18 12.89
CA GLU A 87 13.25 -14.33 11.80
C GLU A 87 11.82 -14.04 12.26
N VAL A 88 11.25 -12.96 11.74
CA VAL A 88 9.86 -12.59 11.95
C VAL A 88 9.20 -12.43 10.59
N THR A 89 8.22 -13.27 10.32
CA THR A 89 7.45 -13.25 9.07
C THR A 89 6.05 -12.75 9.33
N ILE A 90 5.55 -11.92 8.43
CA ILE A 90 4.18 -11.42 8.48
C ILE A 90 3.43 -11.97 7.28
N ARG A 91 2.20 -12.42 7.50
CA ARG A 91 1.27 -12.84 6.46
C ARG A 91 0.01 -12.02 6.56
N THR A 92 -0.48 -11.51 5.43
CA THR A 92 -1.74 -10.79 5.37
C THR A 92 -2.70 -11.53 4.47
N THR A 93 -3.93 -11.66 4.93
CA THR A 93 -5.00 -12.36 4.22
C THR A 93 -6.29 -11.56 4.33
N GLN A 94 -7.05 -11.48 3.26
CA GLN A 94 -8.40 -10.95 3.28
C GLN A 94 -9.40 -12.07 2.93
N PRO A 95 -10.06 -12.65 3.92
CA PRO A 95 -10.93 -13.81 3.72
C PRO A 95 -12.16 -13.52 2.84
N GLU A 96 -12.69 -12.30 2.92
CA GLU A 96 -13.90 -11.91 2.18
C GLU A 96 -13.72 -11.98 0.66
N HIS A 97 -12.51 -11.66 0.17
CA HIS A 97 -12.20 -11.67 -1.26
C HIS A 97 -11.24 -12.80 -1.67
N ASP A 98 -10.94 -13.73 -0.75
CA ASP A 98 -10.01 -14.85 -0.98
C ASP A 98 -8.63 -14.37 -1.45
N LEU A 99 -8.15 -13.24 -0.86
CA LEU A 99 -6.86 -12.64 -1.18
C LEU A 99 -5.78 -13.06 -0.20
N GLY A 100 -4.62 -13.36 -0.70
CA GLY A 100 -3.44 -13.75 0.08
C GLY A 100 -3.25 -15.28 0.18
N PRO A 101 -2.40 -15.76 1.12
CA PRO A 101 -1.58 -14.92 1.98
C PRO A 101 -0.47 -14.18 1.24
N PHE A 102 -0.38 -12.88 1.44
CA PHE A 102 0.81 -12.11 1.08
C PHE A 102 1.83 -12.20 2.21
N GLN A 103 3.10 -12.29 1.89
CA GLN A 103 4.14 -12.51 2.88
C GLN A 103 5.19 -11.42 2.83
N SER A 104 5.53 -10.87 4.02
CA SER A 104 6.60 -9.91 4.22
C SER A 104 7.51 -10.38 5.36
N VAL A 105 8.78 -9.99 5.33
CA VAL A 105 9.73 -10.21 6.41
C VAL A 105 9.88 -8.90 7.17
N ALA A 106 9.77 -8.96 8.49
CA ALA A 106 9.98 -7.79 9.33
C ALA A 106 11.48 -7.59 9.60
N GLU A 107 11.91 -6.33 9.50
CA GLU A 107 13.28 -5.91 9.79
C GLU A 107 13.36 -5.38 11.22
N LEU A 108 14.38 -5.83 11.96
CA LEU A 108 14.64 -5.37 13.32
C LEU A 108 15.51 -4.12 13.29
N ASP A 109 15.07 -3.06 13.95
CA ASP A 109 15.92 -1.93 14.29
C ASP A 109 16.69 -2.27 15.59
N PRO A 110 18.02 -2.45 15.53
CA PRO A 110 18.80 -2.83 16.71
C PRO A 110 18.94 -1.72 17.76
N GLU A 111 18.65 -0.47 17.38
CA GLU A 111 18.74 0.67 18.31
C GLU A 111 17.48 0.79 19.17
N THR A 112 16.32 0.56 18.59
CA THR A 112 15.02 0.67 19.28
C THR A 112 14.48 -0.67 19.76
N GLY A 113 14.88 -1.77 19.11
CA GLY A 113 14.31 -3.11 19.34
C GLY A 113 12.95 -3.30 18.68
N GLU A 114 12.55 -2.40 17.78
CA GLU A 114 11.31 -2.46 17.04
C GLU A 114 11.48 -3.20 15.71
N TYR A 115 10.46 -3.94 15.35
CA TYR A 115 10.33 -4.55 14.03
C TYR A 115 9.50 -3.65 13.13
N SER A 116 9.84 -3.58 11.85
CA SER A 116 9.02 -2.92 10.85
C SER A 116 8.90 -3.74 9.57
N ALA A 117 7.74 -3.63 8.91
CA ALA A 117 7.51 -4.25 7.61
C ALA A 117 6.52 -3.43 6.79
N HIS A 118 6.62 -3.56 5.46
CA HIS A 118 5.64 -3.05 4.52
C HIS A 118 4.64 -4.14 4.15
N LEU A 119 3.36 -3.80 4.17
CA LEU A 119 2.24 -4.69 3.91
C LEU A 119 1.40 -4.11 2.79
N ASP A 120 1.30 -4.83 1.67
CA ASP A 120 0.41 -4.44 0.58
C ASP A 120 -1.00 -4.98 0.84
N MET A 121 -1.97 -4.07 0.97
CA MET A 121 -3.38 -4.34 1.21
C MET A 121 -4.23 -3.70 0.11
N PRO A 122 -4.34 -4.34 -1.07
CA PRO A 122 -4.83 -3.69 -2.30
C PRO A 122 -6.31 -3.34 -2.31
N VAL A 123 -7.10 -3.83 -1.36
CA VAL A 123 -8.53 -3.56 -1.26
C VAL A 123 -8.94 -3.18 0.16
N ALA A 124 -9.96 -2.37 0.30
CA ALA A 124 -10.56 -2.03 1.59
C ALA A 124 -11.29 -3.23 2.20
N GLY A 125 -11.48 -3.21 3.50
CA GLY A 125 -12.22 -4.25 4.22
C GLY A 125 -11.44 -4.81 5.41
N GLU A 126 -11.89 -5.95 5.93
CA GLU A 126 -11.28 -6.63 7.06
C GLU A 126 -10.13 -7.54 6.60
N TRP A 127 -8.97 -7.32 7.18
CA TRP A 127 -7.76 -8.10 6.94
C TRP A 127 -7.32 -8.82 8.20
N GLU A 128 -6.71 -9.98 8.02
CA GLU A 128 -6.01 -10.71 9.08
C GLU A 128 -4.51 -10.59 8.88
N ILE A 129 -3.81 -10.04 9.87
CA ILE A 129 -2.36 -9.99 9.92
C ILE A 129 -1.87 -11.08 10.85
N GLN A 130 -1.10 -12.02 10.35
CA GLN A 130 -0.46 -13.07 11.14
C GLN A 130 1.02 -12.76 11.29
N VAL A 131 1.50 -12.64 12.52
CA VAL A 131 2.92 -12.47 12.82
C VAL A 131 3.47 -13.78 13.36
N LEU A 132 4.46 -14.32 12.66
CA LEU A 132 5.14 -15.57 12.97
C LEU A 132 6.56 -15.24 13.43
N ALA A 133 6.85 -15.44 14.70
CA ALA A 133 8.15 -15.14 15.28
C ALA A 133 8.88 -16.44 15.67
N ARG A 134 10.06 -16.69 15.11
CA ARG A 134 10.87 -17.85 15.48
C ARG A 134 11.66 -17.57 16.74
N VAL A 135 11.05 -17.81 17.91
CA VAL A 135 11.66 -17.55 19.22
C VAL A 135 12.68 -18.62 19.66
N SER A 136 12.63 -19.79 19.03
CA SER A 136 13.63 -20.85 19.21
C SER A 136 13.61 -21.85 18.05
N THR A 137 14.53 -22.81 18.04
CA THR A 137 14.61 -23.87 17.01
C THR A 137 13.30 -24.68 16.91
N PHE A 138 12.54 -24.78 18.00
CA PHE A 138 11.34 -25.61 18.08
C PHE A 138 10.07 -24.82 18.37
N ALA A 139 10.15 -23.49 18.53
CA ALA A 139 9.02 -22.64 18.86
C ALA A 139 8.90 -21.49 17.87
N GLN A 140 7.77 -21.47 17.18
CA GLN A 140 7.37 -20.41 16.26
C GLN A 140 5.91 -20.03 16.55
N PRO A 141 5.65 -19.27 17.63
CA PRO A 141 4.33 -18.81 17.95
C PRO A 141 3.78 -17.90 16.84
N ILE A 142 2.45 -17.87 16.71
CA ILE A 142 1.71 -17.09 15.73
C ILE A 142 0.70 -16.23 16.46
N VAL A 143 0.72 -14.93 16.20
CA VAL A 143 -0.31 -13.99 16.64
C VAL A 143 -1.11 -13.56 15.44
N THR A 144 -2.44 -13.61 15.52
CA THR A 144 -3.36 -13.15 14.47
C THR A 144 -4.07 -11.88 14.93
N ILE A 145 -4.05 -10.87 14.10
CA ILE A 145 -4.54 -9.52 14.38
C ILE A 145 -5.55 -9.16 13.30
N PRO A 146 -6.84 -8.97 13.65
CA PRO A 146 -7.81 -8.41 12.71
C PRO A 146 -7.62 -6.91 12.61
N VAL A 147 -7.60 -6.37 11.40
CA VAL A 147 -7.52 -4.93 11.12
C VAL A 147 -8.50 -4.54 10.02
N THR A 148 -9.02 -3.32 10.11
CA THR A 148 -9.87 -2.75 9.07
C THR A 148 -9.07 -1.73 8.26
N VAL A 149 -9.07 -1.91 6.95
CA VAL A 149 -8.42 -1.03 5.96
C VAL A 149 -9.49 -0.27 5.19
N ASN A 150 -9.33 1.05 5.06
CA ASN A 150 -10.29 1.94 4.42
C ASN A 150 -9.88 2.33 2.99
#